data_8a4f065f97d326bdb1c4a95b108cfb44
#
_entry.id   8a4f065f97d326bdb1c4a95b108cfb44
#
_cell.length_a   1.000
_cell.length_b   1.000
_cell.length_c   1.000
_cell.angle_alpha   90.00
_cell.angle_beta   90.00
_cell.angle_gamma   90.00
#
_symmetry.space_group_name_H-M   'P 1'
#
loop_
_entity.id
_entity.type
_entity.pdbx_description
1 polymer ?
#
loop_
_entity_poly.entity_id
_entity_poly.type
_entity_poly.pdbx_seq_one_letter_code
_entity_poly.pdbx_strand_id
1 'polypeptide(L)'
;MKARLLPLYFSEANERERKEFADQLERLRDFYGDVAEILPEVCVGDKIPEADAILFPQLIFAAFRHDDELKAYSLPMIVLTSRFGTVEMWDWEIVTYLRDLGCTVFSPYSIELAKTIIRAIAVKRALRSGAKFLMFQDSPGEGMQANIFKRFYWWEKESTRQMEETFGCKIIYRSWKSVGERAAQITDEQAELVSRDWNVTREGVCKEAFLRAVKVYIAVKEVIDSIGGVEGVGSNCLNESFNCFTTPCLAWNMLFEKDNIIWACEGDTLTMLSTYLIYRSIEKPIMMTNLYPFLVGMAALAHERIEKFPDISDPDNHALGVHCGYFGLAPRSFCTEWTLRPKVLAIVDDNAIAVDCRFPKGPVTLAKIYPGFKKLSIIEAEIEDYVQYPGSDCRNGALIRYKDGHKVMDNLCSHHSLIIAGNVKPQLIQLAKVFGFNTV
;
A
#
# COMPACT_ATOMS: atom_id res chain seq x y z
N MET A 1 9.10 9.80 6.68
CA MET A 1 7.94 10.59 7.18
C MET A 1 7.76 10.30 8.65
N LYS A 2 7.67 11.31 9.54
CA LYS A 2 7.49 11.11 10.99
C LYS A 2 6.20 11.76 11.46
N ALA A 3 5.46 11.11 12.37
CA ALA A 3 4.34 11.74 13.05
C ALA A 3 4.82 12.65 14.16
N ARG A 4 4.11 13.77 14.40
CA ARG A 4 4.38 14.70 15.49
C ARG A 4 3.52 14.32 16.69
N LEU A 5 4.16 13.73 17.71
CA LEU A 5 3.48 13.24 18.92
C LEU A 5 3.64 14.25 20.05
N LEU A 6 2.52 14.67 20.64
CA LEU A 6 2.48 15.61 21.75
C LEU A 6 2.31 14.86 23.07
N PRO A 7 3.34 14.78 23.92
CA PRO A 7 3.18 14.23 25.24
C PRO A 7 2.32 15.14 26.14
N LEU A 8 1.33 14.54 26.83
CA LEU A 8 0.55 15.23 27.85
C LEU A 8 0.88 14.69 29.23
N TYR A 9 1.04 15.58 30.19
CA TYR A 9 1.13 15.24 31.60
C TYR A 9 -0.01 15.84 32.43
N PHE A 10 -0.28 15.24 33.60
CA PHE A 10 -1.31 15.73 34.53
C PHE A 10 -0.67 16.59 35.60
N SER A 11 -1.32 17.73 35.95
CA SER A 11 -0.81 18.68 36.94
C SER A 11 -0.68 18.09 38.33
N GLU A 12 -1.48 17.09 38.65
CA GLU A 12 -1.50 16.37 39.93
C GLU A 12 -0.29 15.45 40.14
N ALA A 13 0.51 15.20 39.08
CA ALA A 13 1.70 14.36 39.19
C ALA A 13 2.70 14.91 40.21
N ASN A 14 3.08 14.11 41.18
CA ASN A 14 4.14 14.43 42.15
C ASN A 14 5.55 14.36 41.56
N GLU A 15 6.57 14.72 42.31
CA GLU A 15 7.98 14.76 41.82
C GLU A 15 8.47 13.40 41.29
N ARG A 16 8.08 12.30 41.94
CA ARG A 16 8.43 10.95 41.49
C ARG A 16 7.75 10.62 40.14
N GLU A 17 6.47 10.88 40.05
CA GLU A 17 5.70 10.67 38.80
C GLU A 17 6.21 11.54 37.66
N ARG A 18 6.60 12.79 37.96
CA ARG A 18 7.25 13.68 36.98
C ARG A 18 8.58 13.13 36.47
N LYS A 19 9.37 12.55 37.35
CA LYS A 19 10.63 11.90 36.99
C LYS A 19 10.38 10.67 36.13
N GLU A 20 9.45 9.81 36.54
CA GLU A 20 9.05 8.61 35.79
C GLU A 20 8.52 8.98 34.38
N PHE A 21 7.77 10.07 34.26
CA PHE A 21 7.31 10.61 32.97
C PHE A 21 8.48 11.02 32.07
N ALA A 22 9.45 11.77 32.60
CA ALA A 22 10.63 12.20 31.84
C ALA A 22 11.48 11.00 31.39
N ASP A 23 11.72 10.06 32.31
CA ASP A 23 12.48 8.82 32.01
C ASP A 23 11.76 7.98 30.93
N GLN A 24 10.44 7.97 30.94
CA GLN A 24 9.65 7.25 29.93
C GLN A 24 9.71 7.96 28.57
N LEU A 25 9.65 9.29 28.53
CA LEU A 25 9.81 10.04 27.27
C LEU A 25 11.15 9.77 26.61
N GLU A 26 12.22 9.65 27.38
CA GLU A 26 13.55 9.32 26.87
C GLU A 26 13.54 7.93 26.21
N ARG A 27 12.99 6.91 26.89
CA ARG A 27 12.81 5.56 26.31
C ARG A 27 11.98 5.58 25.02
N LEU A 28 10.90 6.35 24.99
CA LEU A 28 10.03 6.43 23.80
C LEU A 28 10.73 7.10 22.62
N ARG A 29 11.65 8.04 22.87
CA ARG A 29 12.51 8.59 21.81
C ARG A 29 13.43 7.52 21.22
N ASP A 30 13.96 6.63 22.04
CA ASP A 30 14.80 5.51 21.58
C ASP A 30 13.99 4.50 20.76
N PHE A 31 12.77 4.14 21.20
CA PHE A 31 11.93 3.17 20.49
C PHE A 31 11.34 3.70 19.19
N TYR A 32 10.97 4.97 19.14
CA TYR A 32 10.12 5.54 18.07
C TYR A 32 10.70 6.73 17.34
N GLY A 33 11.93 7.16 17.67
CA GLY A 33 12.54 8.30 17.03
C GLY A 33 12.78 8.15 15.51
N ASP A 34 12.74 6.92 15.00
CA ASP A 34 12.77 6.64 13.56
C ASP A 34 11.44 7.00 12.85
N VAL A 35 10.29 6.88 13.55
CA VAL A 35 8.93 7.07 13.00
C VAL A 35 8.18 8.26 13.57
N ALA A 36 8.66 8.83 14.69
CA ALA A 36 8.02 9.94 15.39
C ALA A 36 9.00 11.10 15.68
N GLU A 37 8.45 12.30 15.72
CA GLU A 37 8.98 13.47 16.38
C GLU A 37 8.19 13.66 17.67
N ILE A 38 8.83 13.49 18.83
CA ILE A 38 8.20 13.73 20.13
C ILE A 38 8.40 15.21 20.49
N LEU A 39 7.29 15.94 20.51
CA LEU A 39 7.24 17.36 20.81
C LEU A 39 7.52 17.64 22.31
N PRO A 40 7.77 18.89 22.70
CA PRO A 40 7.76 19.29 24.10
C PRO A 40 6.43 18.96 24.77
N GLU A 41 6.47 18.50 26.00
CA GLU A 41 5.29 18.14 26.77
C GLU A 41 4.43 19.37 27.16
N VAL A 42 3.11 19.12 27.30
CA VAL A 42 2.11 20.13 27.70
C VAL A 42 1.27 19.56 28.82
N CYS A 43 0.77 20.43 29.73
CA CYS A 43 -0.17 20.01 30.76
C CYS A 43 -1.57 19.77 30.16
N VAL A 44 -2.28 18.76 30.67
CA VAL A 44 -3.70 18.55 30.33
C VAL A 44 -4.49 19.82 30.69
N GLY A 45 -5.33 20.30 29.78
CA GLY A 45 -6.09 21.53 29.90
C GLY A 45 -5.42 22.77 29.28
N ASP A 46 -4.11 22.75 29.05
CA ASP A 46 -3.41 23.82 28.36
C ASP A 46 -3.69 23.81 26.84
N LYS A 47 -3.40 24.95 26.21
CA LYS A 47 -3.49 25.05 24.74
C LYS A 47 -2.40 24.18 24.08
N ILE A 48 -2.84 23.24 23.26
CA ILE A 48 -1.94 22.34 22.54
C ILE A 48 -1.41 22.98 21.25
N PRO A 49 -0.12 22.75 20.90
CA PRO A 49 0.43 23.11 19.59
C PRO A 49 -0.13 22.19 18.50
N GLU A 50 0.18 22.51 17.24
CA GLU A 50 -0.13 21.61 16.13
C GLU A 50 0.62 20.27 16.28
N ALA A 51 -0.14 19.18 16.34
CA ALA A 51 0.35 17.82 16.49
C ALA A 51 -0.51 16.82 15.69
N ASP A 52 0.00 15.62 15.48
CA ASP A 52 -0.72 14.56 14.76
C ASP A 52 -1.46 13.61 15.72
N ALA A 53 -0.92 13.44 16.92
CA ALA A 53 -1.50 12.62 17.96
C ALA A 53 -1.03 13.08 19.35
N ILE A 54 -1.84 12.78 20.36
CA ILE A 54 -1.46 12.88 21.77
C ILE A 54 -0.70 11.60 22.17
N LEU A 55 0.34 11.77 22.96
CA LEU A 55 1.11 10.69 23.55
C LEU A 55 0.92 10.70 25.07
N PHE A 56 0.51 9.58 25.64
CA PHE A 56 0.53 9.37 27.08
C PHE A 56 1.69 8.44 27.47
N PRO A 57 2.81 8.99 27.93
CA PRO A 57 3.90 8.21 28.52
C PRO A 57 3.52 7.67 29.90
N GLN A 58 2.52 8.28 30.52
CA GLN A 58 2.00 7.93 31.84
C GLN A 58 0.51 8.27 31.89
N LEU A 59 -0.30 7.36 32.42
CA LEU A 59 -1.69 7.60 32.81
C LEU A 59 -1.79 7.46 34.33
N ILE A 60 -2.17 8.54 34.99
CA ILE A 60 -2.42 8.56 36.42
C ILE A 60 -3.92 8.61 36.73
N PHE A 61 -4.34 8.27 37.92
CA PHE A 61 -5.74 8.33 38.32
C PHE A 61 -6.42 9.70 38.14
N ALA A 62 -5.60 10.77 38.02
CA ALA A 62 -6.12 12.09 37.70
C ALA A 62 -6.85 12.18 36.36
N ALA A 63 -6.58 11.24 35.40
CA ALA A 63 -7.28 11.21 34.12
C ALA A 63 -8.82 11.25 34.25
N PHE A 64 -9.39 10.62 35.29
CA PHE A 64 -10.82 10.65 35.59
C PHE A 64 -11.36 12.03 36.04
N ARG A 65 -10.51 13.01 36.25
CA ARG A 65 -10.86 14.38 36.63
C ARG A 65 -10.81 15.37 35.48
N HIS A 66 -10.34 14.88 34.30
CA HIS A 66 -10.07 15.70 33.13
C HIS A 66 -10.92 15.29 31.91
N ASP A 67 -12.13 14.78 32.16
CA ASP A 67 -13.00 14.26 31.10
C ASP A 67 -13.31 15.30 30.01
N ASP A 68 -13.62 16.54 30.42
CA ASP A 68 -13.99 17.59 29.48
C ASP A 68 -12.80 18.05 28.64
N GLU A 69 -11.61 18.16 29.24
CA GLU A 69 -10.39 18.50 28.53
C GLU A 69 -9.96 17.38 27.57
N LEU A 70 -10.03 16.13 28.01
CA LEU A 70 -9.67 14.98 27.19
C LEU A 70 -10.63 14.78 26.01
N LYS A 71 -11.95 14.98 26.23
CA LYS A 71 -12.96 14.98 25.15
C LYS A 71 -12.77 16.12 24.15
N ALA A 72 -12.30 17.28 24.61
CA ALA A 72 -12.10 18.45 23.77
C ALA A 72 -10.96 18.25 22.76
N TYR A 73 -10.03 17.34 23.01
CA TYR A 73 -8.96 17.03 22.09
C TYR A 73 -9.47 16.18 20.91
N SER A 74 -9.43 16.71 19.70
CA SER A 74 -9.83 16.00 18.47
C SER A 74 -8.77 15.08 17.90
N LEU A 75 -7.60 14.98 18.54
CA LEU A 75 -6.47 14.17 18.10
C LEU A 75 -6.59 12.73 18.61
N PRO A 76 -6.10 11.74 17.86
CA PRO A 76 -5.96 10.39 18.38
C PRO A 76 -4.94 10.35 19.52
N MET A 77 -5.17 9.48 20.48
CA MET A 77 -4.34 9.29 21.66
C MET A 77 -3.62 7.97 21.59
N ILE A 78 -2.33 7.95 21.91
CA ILE A 78 -1.50 6.73 21.96
C ILE A 78 -0.98 6.56 23.38
N VAL A 79 -1.26 5.42 24.00
CA VAL A 79 -0.86 5.10 25.37
C VAL A 79 0.34 4.15 25.32
N LEU A 80 1.51 4.64 25.78
CA LEU A 80 2.80 3.93 25.77
C LEU A 80 3.48 4.04 27.12
N THR A 81 2.87 3.45 28.12
CA THR A 81 3.21 3.65 29.54
C THR A 81 4.21 2.64 30.08
N SER A 82 4.35 1.48 29.42
CA SER A 82 5.26 0.45 29.89
C SER A 82 6.71 0.78 29.54
N ARG A 83 7.64 0.32 30.36
CA ARG A 83 9.08 0.42 30.10
C ARG A 83 9.56 -0.28 28.82
N PHE A 84 8.68 -1.09 28.21
CA PHE A 84 8.94 -1.80 26.95
C PHE A 84 8.41 -1.02 25.73
N GLY A 85 7.98 0.22 25.91
CA GLY A 85 7.43 1.04 24.81
C GLY A 85 6.02 0.67 24.37
N THR A 86 5.26 -0.05 25.20
CA THR A 86 3.88 -0.50 24.90
C THR A 86 2.94 0.00 26.00
N VAL A 87 1.66 -0.39 25.96
CA VAL A 87 0.72 -0.12 27.04
C VAL A 87 1.04 -1.00 28.25
N GLU A 88 0.94 -0.43 29.46
CA GLU A 88 0.99 -1.20 30.71
C GLU A 88 -0.37 -1.86 30.97
N MET A 89 -0.36 -3.05 31.56
CA MET A 89 -1.58 -3.83 31.82
C MET A 89 -2.58 -3.05 32.72
N TRP A 90 -2.07 -2.31 33.67
CA TRP A 90 -2.89 -1.55 34.63
C TRP A 90 -3.62 -0.35 34.03
N ASP A 91 -3.28 0.03 32.78
CA ASP A 91 -3.91 1.17 32.10
C ASP A 91 -5.10 0.77 31.21
N TRP A 92 -5.43 -0.52 31.13
CA TRP A 92 -6.50 -0.96 30.23
C TRP A 92 -7.89 -0.43 30.63
N GLU A 93 -8.16 -0.30 31.92
CA GLU A 93 -9.40 0.27 32.41
C GLU A 93 -9.52 1.75 32.04
N ILE A 94 -8.43 2.50 32.18
CA ILE A 94 -8.41 3.93 31.80
C ILE A 94 -8.52 4.07 30.28
N VAL A 95 -7.85 3.22 29.51
CA VAL A 95 -7.96 3.19 28.04
C VAL A 95 -9.41 2.91 27.61
N THR A 96 -10.07 1.96 28.26
CA THR A 96 -11.47 1.64 27.99
C THR A 96 -12.37 2.82 28.34
N TYR A 97 -12.17 3.43 29.49
CA TYR A 97 -12.89 4.61 29.92
C TYR A 97 -12.76 5.77 28.91
N LEU A 98 -11.56 6.09 28.46
CA LEU A 98 -11.34 7.13 27.44
C LEU A 98 -12.05 6.83 26.13
N ARG A 99 -12.12 5.55 25.73
CA ARG A 99 -12.90 5.14 24.54
C ARG A 99 -14.40 5.33 24.73
N ASP A 100 -14.92 5.02 25.90
CA ASP A 100 -16.33 5.22 26.25
C ASP A 100 -16.70 6.72 26.30
N LEU A 101 -15.73 7.57 26.59
CA LEU A 101 -15.86 9.02 26.46
C LEU A 101 -15.91 9.49 24.99
N GLY A 102 -15.67 8.61 24.01
CA GLY A 102 -15.63 8.93 22.57
C GLY A 102 -14.24 9.30 22.04
N CYS A 103 -13.18 9.19 22.85
CA CYS A 103 -11.83 9.43 22.39
C CYS A 103 -11.31 8.29 21.50
N THR A 104 -10.55 8.62 20.45
CA THR A 104 -9.84 7.63 19.64
C THR A 104 -8.54 7.25 20.34
N VAL A 105 -8.50 6.12 21.03
CA VAL A 105 -7.35 5.70 21.85
C VAL A 105 -6.74 4.40 21.34
N PHE A 106 -5.42 4.44 21.11
CA PHE A 106 -4.58 3.31 20.75
C PHE A 106 -3.76 2.84 21.95
N SER A 107 -3.77 1.54 22.18
CA SER A 107 -3.03 0.88 23.27
C SER A 107 -2.26 -0.32 22.71
N PRO A 108 -1.17 -0.08 21.94
CA PRO A 108 -0.43 -1.15 21.30
C PRO A 108 0.31 -2.01 22.33
N TYR A 109 0.28 -3.33 22.12
CA TYR A 109 0.96 -4.32 22.97
C TYR A 109 2.27 -4.84 22.35
N SER A 110 2.72 -4.24 21.23
CA SER A 110 4.03 -4.49 20.65
C SER A 110 4.60 -3.23 19.98
N ILE A 111 5.92 -3.15 19.89
CA ILE A 111 6.60 -2.04 19.22
C ILE A 111 6.18 -1.92 17.76
N GLU A 112 6.06 -3.04 17.04
CA GLU A 112 5.64 -3.05 15.65
C GLU A 112 4.22 -2.51 15.44
N LEU A 113 3.28 -2.84 16.34
CA LEU A 113 1.94 -2.26 16.29
C LEU A 113 1.94 -0.77 16.58
N ALA A 114 2.75 -0.33 17.55
CA ALA A 114 2.91 1.10 17.85
C ALA A 114 3.52 1.83 16.64
N LYS A 115 4.58 1.32 16.04
CA LYS A 115 5.18 1.90 14.82
C LYS A 115 4.18 1.95 13.67
N THR A 116 3.37 0.91 13.47
CA THR A 116 2.32 0.90 12.45
C THR A 116 1.29 2.02 12.68
N ILE A 117 0.83 2.21 13.92
CA ILE A 117 -0.11 3.27 14.29
C ILE A 117 0.52 4.65 14.01
N ILE A 118 1.75 4.86 14.48
CA ILE A 118 2.46 6.13 14.31
C ILE A 118 2.69 6.45 12.83
N ARG A 119 3.15 5.47 12.03
CA ARG A 119 3.30 5.64 10.57
C ARG A 119 1.95 5.92 9.88
N ALA A 120 0.88 5.19 10.24
CA ALA A 120 -0.45 5.43 9.68
C ALA A 120 -0.97 6.85 9.96
N ILE A 121 -0.69 7.39 11.15
CA ILE A 121 -1.01 8.78 11.52
C ILE A 121 -0.19 9.75 10.64
N ALA A 122 1.11 9.51 10.45
CA ALA A 122 1.95 10.31 9.57
C ALA A 122 1.46 10.28 8.11
N VAL A 123 1.07 9.10 7.61
CA VAL A 123 0.47 8.92 6.28
C VAL A 123 -0.82 9.72 6.14
N LYS A 124 -1.70 9.68 7.15
CA LYS A 124 -2.95 10.45 7.16
C LYS A 124 -2.68 11.96 7.09
N ARG A 125 -1.67 12.45 7.81
CA ARG A 125 -1.22 13.85 7.69
C ARG A 125 -0.71 14.17 6.28
N ALA A 126 0.15 13.32 5.71
CA ALA A 126 0.71 13.55 4.38
C ALA A 126 -0.37 13.63 3.30
N LEU A 127 -1.38 12.75 3.36
CA LEU A 127 -2.53 12.81 2.46
C LEU A 127 -3.27 14.14 2.61
N ARG A 128 -3.60 14.55 3.84
CA ARG A 128 -4.28 15.82 4.13
C ARG A 128 -3.46 17.05 3.71
N SER A 129 -2.15 16.92 3.67
CA SER A 129 -1.23 17.96 3.18
C SER A 129 -1.11 17.98 1.66
N GLY A 130 -1.87 17.15 0.94
CA GLY A 130 -1.92 17.13 -0.51
C GLY A 130 -0.86 16.24 -1.16
N ALA A 131 -0.61 15.04 -0.59
CA ALA A 131 0.22 14.03 -1.25
C ALA A 131 -0.22 13.82 -2.70
N LYS A 132 0.74 13.79 -3.63
CA LYS A 132 0.49 13.80 -5.06
C LYS A 132 0.61 12.40 -5.65
N PHE A 133 -0.38 12.00 -6.44
CA PHE A 133 -0.38 10.77 -7.22
C PHE A 133 -0.46 11.11 -8.71
N LEU A 134 0.43 10.55 -9.50
CA LEU A 134 0.53 10.84 -10.93
C LEU A 134 -0.06 9.70 -11.75
N MET A 135 -1.05 10.01 -12.58
CA MET A 135 -1.69 9.06 -13.48
C MET A 135 -1.45 9.45 -14.93
N PHE A 136 -0.87 8.52 -15.67
CA PHE A 136 -0.69 8.66 -17.10
C PHE A 136 -1.85 8.00 -17.84
N GLN A 137 -2.65 8.79 -18.52
CA GLN A 137 -3.72 8.30 -19.38
C GLN A 137 -4.20 9.39 -20.35
N ASP A 138 -4.44 9.02 -21.58
CA ASP A 138 -4.96 9.88 -22.62
C ASP A 138 -6.46 9.61 -22.86
N SER A 139 -6.86 8.34 -22.79
CA SER A 139 -8.23 7.87 -23.09
C SER A 139 -8.75 6.97 -21.96
N PRO A 140 -9.11 7.56 -20.79
CA PRO A 140 -9.52 6.77 -19.64
C PRO A 140 -10.80 5.97 -19.95
N GLY A 141 -10.72 4.66 -19.71
CA GLY A 141 -11.82 3.72 -19.88
C GLY A 141 -12.20 3.43 -21.31
N GLU A 142 -11.37 3.74 -22.27
CA GLU A 142 -11.45 3.19 -23.64
C GLU A 142 -10.57 1.93 -23.74
N GLY A 143 -10.86 1.09 -24.72
CA GLY A 143 -10.13 -0.14 -24.99
C GLY A 143 -10.83 -1.40 -24.53
N MET A 144 -10.08 -2.41 -24.08
CA MET A 144 -10.61 -3.75 -23.77
C MET A 144 -11.54 -3.78 -22.56
N GLN A 145 -11.50 -2.80 -21.69
CA GLN A 145 -12.24 -2.83 -20.43
C GLN A 145 -13.66 -2.29 -20.59
N ALA A 146 -14.62 -3.00 -20.00
CA ALA A 146 -16.00 -2.55 -19.95
C ALA A 146 -16.14 -1.26 -19.14
N ASN A 147 -17.11 -0.40 -19.53
CA ASN A 147 -17.37 0.88 -18.86
C ASN A 147 -17.57 0.78 -17.33
N ILE A 148 -18.08 -0.36 -16.86
CA ILE A 148 -18.27 -0.58 -15.41
C ILE A 148 -16.94 -0.50 -14.64
N PHE A 149 -15.81 -0.91 -15.24
CA PHE A 149 -14.51 -0.89 -14.59
C PHE A 149 -13.93 0.51 -14.40
N LYS A 150 -14.40 1.52 -15.14
CA LYS A 150 -14.03 2.91 -14.91
C LYS A 150 -14.28 3.32 -13.45
N ARG A 151 -15.40 2.89 -12.88
CA ARG A 151 -15.75 3.15 -11.49
C ARG A 151 -14.96 2.29 -10.51
N PHE A 152 -14.72 1.02 -10.84
CA PHE A 152 -13.97 0.10 -9.99
C PHE A 152 -12.49 0.49 -9.89
N TYR A 153 -11.91 0.99 -11.00
CA TYR A 153 -10.51 1.43 -11.03
C TYR A 153 -10.35 2.92 -10.74
N TRP A 154 -11.49 3.60 -10.58
CA TRP A 154 -11.49 5.02 -10.20
C TRP A 154 -10.80 5.91 -11.23
N TRP A 155 -11.05 5.65 -12.52
CA TRP A 155 -10.57 6.47 -13.63
C TRP A 155 -11.45 7.68 -13.90
N GLU A 156 -12.74 7.60 -13.53
CA GLU A 156 -13.65 8.71 -13.73
C GLU A 156 -13.30 9.87 -12.80
N LYS A 157 -13.41 11.09 -13.32
CA LYS A 157 -13.15 12.31 -12.55
C LYS A 157 -13.96 12.39 -11.27
N GLU A 158 -15.20 11.92 -11.28
CA GLU A 158 -16.06 11.88 -10.09
C GLU A 158 -15.46 11.01 -8.99
N SER A 159 -14.97 9.83 -9.35
CA SER A 159 -14.38 8.89 -8.40
C SER A 159 -13.07 9.40 -7.82
N THR A 160 -12.20 9.97 -8.65
CA THR A 160 -10.93 10.56 -8.18
C THR A 160 -11.17 11.83 -7.36
N ARG A 161 -12.19 12.62 -7.69
CA ARG A 161 -12.61 13.76 -6.88
C ARG A 161 -13.07 13.34 -5.47
N GLN A 162 -13.88 12.27 -5.36
CA GLN A 162 -14.26 11.71 -4.05
C GLN A 162 -13.05 11.23 -3.25
N MET A 163 -12.05 10.66 -3.91
CA MET A 163 -10.80 10.25 -3.28
C MET A 163 -10.03 11.47 -2.73
N GLU A 164 -9.88 12.53 -3.54
CA GLU A 164 -9.25 13.78 -3.13
C GLU A 164 -9.98 14.44 -1.95
N GLU A 165 -11.30 14.51 -2.00
CA GLU A 165 -12.13 15.08 -0.93
C GLU A 165 -12.05 14.29 0.38
N THR A 166 -12.00 12.95 0.29
CA THR A 166 -11.96 12.08 1.47
C THR A 166 -10.61 12.10 2.17
N PHE A 167 -9.52 12.07 1.39
CA PHE A 167 -8.17 11.89 1.92
C PHE A 167 -7.32 13.16 1.90
N GLY A 168 -7.68 14.16 1.08
CA GLY A 168 -6.90 15.38 0.88
C GLY A 168 -5.75 15.24 -0.11
N CYS A 169 -5.54 14.07 -0.71
CA CYS A 169 -4.53 13.83 -1.74
C CYS A 169 -4.87 14.57 -3.05
N LYS A 170 -3.93 14.58 -3.98
CA LYS A 170 -4.11 15.17 -5.33
C LYS A 170 -3.76 14.15 -6.38
N ILE A 171 -4.67 13.96 -7.35
CA ILE A 171 -4.45 13.08 -8.50
C ILE A 171 -4.15 13.96 -9.72
N ILE A 172 -2.92 13.83 -10.23
CA ILE A 172 -2.41 14.62 -11.34
C ILE A 172 -2.40 13.75 -12.59
N TYR A 173 -3.01 14.23 -13.66
CA TYR A 173 -3.06 13.51 -14.93
C TYR A 173 -2.02 14.07 -15.91
N ARG A 174 -1.37 13.15 -16.63
CA ARG A 174 -0.44 13.47 -17.74
C ARG A 174 -0.66 12.51 -18.91
N SER A 175 -0.26 12.90 -20.08
CA SER A 175 -0.36 12.10 -21.29
C SER A 175 0.68 10.99 -21.31
N TRP A 176 0.25 9.76 -21.52
CA TRP A 176 1.13 8.60 -21.74
C TRP A 176 1.77 8.65 -23.12
N LYS A 177 1.03 9.17 -24.12
CA LYS A 177 1.55 9.41 -25.47
C LYS A 177 2.76 10.33 -25.44
N SER A 178 2.69 11.42 -24.67
CA SER A 178 3.83 12.34 -24.51
C SER A 178 5.05 11.66 -23.86
N VAL A 179 4.84 10.70 -22.96
CA VAL A 179 5.93 9.88 -22.43
C VAL A 179 6.58 9.05 -23.54
N GLY A 180 5.78 8.42 -24.41
CA GLY A 180 6.30 7.68 -25.56
C GLY A 180 7.08 8.54 -26.53
N GLU A 181 6.57 9.73 -26.88
CA GLU A 181 7.25 10.71 -27.72
C GLU A 181 8.58 11.16 -27.12
N ARG A 182 8.64 11.40 -25.81
CA ARG A 182 9.88 11.74 -25.12
C ARG A 182 10.84 10.55 -25.04
N ALA A 183 10.36 9.35 -24.74
CA ALA A 183 11.17 8.13 -24.69
C ALA A 183 11.86 7.85 -26.02
N ALA A 184 11.19 8.12 -27.14
CA ALA A 184 11.77 7.97 -28.48
C ALA A 184 12.94 8.93 -28.76
N GLN A 185 13.05 10.05 -28.04
CA GLN A 185 14.14 11.01 -28.16
C GLN A 185 15.36 10.69 -27.28
N ILE A 186 15.22 9.76 -26.33
CA ILE A 186 16.28 9.37 -25.42
C ILE A 186 17.20 8.38 -26.16
N THR A 187 18.52 8.62 -26.11
CA THR A 187 19.48 7.75 -26.80
C THR A 187 19.73 6.43 -26.05
N ASP A 188 20.26 5.44 -26.75
CA ASP A 188 20.63 4.15 -26.13
C ASP A 188 21.73 4.35 -25.09
N GLU A 189 22.69 5.24 -25.33
CA GLU A 189 23.79 5.53 -24.41
C GLU A 189 23.26 6.13 -23.09
N GLN A 190 22.25 7.00 -23.15
CA GLN A 190 21.60 7.52 -21.96
C GLN A 190 20.89 6.43 -21.16
N ALA A 191 20.18 5.54 -21.86
CA ALA A 191 19.49 4.41 -21.23
C ALA A 191 20.49 3.40 -20.62
N GLU A 192 21.60 3.10 -21.32
CA GLU A 192 22.68 2.23 -20.80
C GLU A 192 23.33 2.83 -19.55
N LEU A 193 23.60 4.12 -19.53
CA LEU A 193 24.16 4.82 -18.36
C LEU A 193 23.25 4.69 -17.14
N VAL A 194 21.96 4.92 -17.30
CA VAL A 194 20.97 4.88 -16.22
C VAL A 194 20.72 3.48 -15.71
N SER A 195 20.83 2.48 -16.57
CA SER A 195 20.61 1.07 -16.24
C SER A 195 21.89 0.29 -15.90
N ARG A 196 23.05 0.93 -15.85
CA ARG A 196 24.34 0.28 -15.60
C ARG A 196 24.33 -0.61 -14.36
N ASP A 197 23.71 -0.14 -13.28
CA ASP A 197 23.65 -0.85 -11.99
C ASP A 197 22.44 -1.81 -11.90
N TRP A 198 21.65 -1.88 -12.98
CA TRP A 198 20.49 -2.77 -13.10
C TRP A 198 20.87 -4.10 -13.74
N ASN A 199 21.69 -4.86 -13.02
CA ASN A 199 22.01 -6.25 -13.46
C ASN A 199 20.84 -7.17 -13.07
N VAL A 200 19.86 -7.30 -13.97
CA VAL A 200 18.66 -8.11 -13.79
C VAL A 200 18.63 -9.29 -14.75
N THR A 201 18.06 -10.39 -14.28
CA THR A 201 17.85 -11.58 -15.11
C THR A 201 16.86 -11.25 -16.23
N ARG A 202 17.20 -11.62 -17.46
CA ARG A 202 16.40 -11.41 -18.67
C ARG A 202 16.31 -12.71 -19.43
N GLU A 203 15.11 -13.18 -19.69
CA GLU A 203 14.87 -14.38 -20.48
C GLU A 203 13.94 -14.06 -21.64
N GLY A 204 14.45 -14.25 -22.86
CA GLY A 204 13.72 -13.92 -24.09
C GLY A 204 13.57 -12.40 -24.36
N VAL A 205 14.24 -11.55 -23.59
CA VAL A 205 14.23 -10.09 -23.74
C VAL A 205 15.51 -9.62 -24.42
N CYS A 206 15.40 -9.06 -25.62
CA CYS A 206 16.54 -8.50 -26.35
C CYS A 206 17.00 -7.16 -25.73
N LYS A 207 18.21 -6.72 -26.12
CA LYS A 207 18.80 -5.48 -25.63
C LYS A 207 17.93 -4.27 -25.96
N GLU A 208 17.40 -4.19 -27.16
CA GLU A 208 16.56 -3.09 -27.63
C GLU A 208 15.26 -2.97 -26.81
N ALA A 209 14.59 -4.09 -26.52
CA ALA A 209 13.40 -4.11 -25.68
C ALA A 209 13.69 -3.63 -24.26
N PHE A 210 14.81 -4.06 -23.69
CA PHE A 210 15.25 -3.61 -22.38
C PHE A 210 15.55 -2.11 -22.36
N LEU A 211 16.34 -1.60 -23.31
CA LEU A 211 16.66 -0.17 -23.38
C LEU A 211 15.41 0.68 -23.61
N ARG A 212 14.45 0.22 -24.43
CA ARG A 212 13.16 0.89 -24.63
C ARG A 212 12.42 1.09 -23.30
N ALA A 213 12.36 0.07 -22.46
CA ALA A 213 11.72 0.16 -21.15
C ALA A 213 12.48 1.10 -20.19
N VAL A 214 13.82 1.14 -20.28
CA VAL A 214 14.63 2.10 -19.51
C VAL A 214 14.38 3.54 -19.99
N LYS A 215 14.21 3.77 -21.28
CA LYS A 215 13.86 5.10 -21.83
C LYS A 215 12.51 5.58 -21.31
N VAL A 216 11.54 4.68 -21.16
CA VAL A 216 10.26 5.00 -20.53
C VAL A 216 10.46 5.41 -19.06
N TYR A 217 11.31 4.70 -18.31
CA TYR A 217 11.66 5.11 -16.94
C TYR A 217 12.22 6.54 -16.91
N ILE A 218 13.17 6.88 -17.80
CA ILE A 218 13.78 8.20 -17.84
C ILE A 218 12.72 9.28 -18.14
N ALA A 219 11.88 9.05 -19.15
CA ALA A 219 10.83 9.99 -19.54
C ALA A 219 9.80 10.22 -18.42
N VAL A 220 9.38 9.16 -17.73
CA VAL A 220 8.48 9.25 -16.57
C VAL A 220 9.15 10.00 -15.42
N LYS A 221 10.42 9.69 -15.14
CA LYS A 221 11.19 10.35 -14.05
C LYS A 221 11.31 11.86 -14.29
N GLU A 222 11.55 12.31 -15.52
CA GLU A 222 11.56 13.72 -15.87
C GLU A 222 10.22 14.41 -15.54
N VAL A 223 9.09 13.76 -15.83
CA VAL A 223 7.76 14.29 -15.46
C VAL A 223 7.59 14.36 -13.95
N ILE A 224 7.97 13.30 -13.23
CA ILE A 224 7.90 13.26 -11.77
C ILE A 224 8.72 14.37 -11.14
N ASP A 225 9.96 14.58 -11.62
CA ASP A 225 10.86 15.61 -11.10
C ASP A 225 10.33 17.01 -11.38
N SER A 226 9.68 17.24 -12.52
CA SER A 226 9.05 18.51 -12.86
C SER A 226 7.86 18.87 -11.95
N ILE A 227 7.14 17.87 -11.43
CA ILE A 227 6.00 18.05 -10.53
C ILE A 227 6.47 18.20 -9.09
N GLY A 228 7.46 17.42 -8.69
CA GLY A 228 7.99 17.36 -7.33
C GLY A 228 7.00 16.79 -6.31
N GLY A 229 7.49 15.99 -5.38
CA GLY A 229 6.70 15.42 -4.28
C GLY A 229 5.63 14.41 -4.73
N VAL A 230 5.89 13.66 -5.79
CA VAL A 230 5.02 12.56 -6.25
C VAL A 230 5.27 11.33 -5.38
N GLU A 231 4.23 10.80 -4.77
CA GLU A 231 4.26 9.64 -3.87
C GLU A 231 3.89 8.33 -4.58
N GLY A 232 3.15 8.40 -5.68
CA GLY A 232 2.74 7.24 -6.43
C GLY A 232 2.48 7.54 -7.89
N VAL A 233 2.63 6.53 -8.75
CA VAL A 233 2.51 6.62 -10.19
C VAL A 233 1.75 5.45 -10.77
N GLY A 234 0.97 5.68 -11.80
CA GLY A 234 0.26 4.63 -12.54
C GLY A 234 -0.01 5.02 -13.98
N SER A 235 -0.42 4.06 -14.78
CA SER A 235 -0.83 4.31 -16.16
C SER A 235 -1.93 3.35 -16.58
N ASN A 236 -2.72 3.75 -17.58
CA ASN A 236 -3.69 2.88 -18.25
C ASN A 236 -2.96 1.89 -19.19
N CYS A 237 -2.11 1.05 -18.62
CA CYS A 237 -1.16 0.24 -19.38
C CYS A 237 -1.81 -0.82 -20.28
N LEU A 238 -2.99 -1.32 -19.95
CA LEU A 238 -3.70 -2.27 -20.81
C LEU A 238 -4.13 -1.66 -22.14
N ASN A 239 -4.52 -0.40 -22.13
CA ASN A 239 -5.10 0.26 -23.28
C ASN A 239 -4.13 1.19 -24.01
N GLU A 240 -3.07 1.65 -23.37
CA GLU A 240 -2.22 2.74 -23.89
C GLU A 240 -0.73 2.41 -23.97
N SER A 241 -0.29 1.22 -23.54
CA SER A 241 1.13 0.82 -23.59
C SER A 241 1.72 0.82 -25.01
N PHE A 242 0.88 0.69 -26.05
CA PHE A 242 1.33 0.79 -27.45
C PHE A 242 1.99 2.15 -27.76
N ASN A 243 1.62 3.23 -27.06
CA ASN A 243 2.23 4.54 -27.24
C ASN A 243 3.74 4.56 -26.92
N CYS A 244 4.21 3.64 -26.09
CA CYS A 244 5.62 3.49 -25.72
C CYS A 244 6.26 2.23 -26.34
N PHE A 245 5.50 1.41 -27.07
CA PHE A 245 5.91 0.10 -27.57
C PHE A 245 6.49 -0.84 -26.49
N THR A 246 6.12 -0.59 -25.25
CA THR A 246 6.47 -1.43 -24.09
C THR A 246 5.53 -1.13 -22.93
N THR A 247 5.58 -1.99 -21.90
CA THR A 247 4.83 -1.76 -20.65
C THR A 247 5.62 -0.85 -19.71
N PRO A 248 4.97 -0.25 -18.72
CA PRO A 248 5.64 0.52 -17.66
C PRO A 248 6.28 -0.33 -16.57
N CYS A 249 6.18 -1.66 -16.64
CA CYS A 249 6.55 -2.57 -15.53
C CYS A 249 7.97 -2.36 -15.01
N LEU A 250 8.96 -2.23 -15.89
CA LEU A 250 10.34 -1.94 -15.48
C LEU A 250 10.46 -0.53 -14.88
N ALA A 251 9.81 0.45 -15.49
CA ALA A 251 9.84 1.83 -15.00
C ALA A 251 9.31 1.94 -13.57
N TRP A 252 8.18 1.28 -13.26
CA TRP A 252 7.62 1.26 -11.90
C TRP A 252 8.57 0.60 -10.90
N ASN A 253 9.22 -0.50 -11.29
CA ASN A 253 10.25 -1.14 -10.47
C ASN A 253 11.42 -0.21 -10.16
N MET A 254 11.96 0.44 -11.21
CA MET A 254 13.09 1.37 -11.06
C MET A 254 12.73 2.57 -10.18
N LEU A 255 11.54 3.13 -10.34
CA LEU A 255 11.04 4.26 -9.52
C LEU A 255 10.89 3.87 -8.05
N PHE A 256 10.37 2.68 -7.77
CA PHE A 256 10.27 2.22 -6.39
C PHE A 256 11.66 1.99 -5.78
N GLU A 257 12.53 1.25 -6.44
CA GLU A 257 13.85 0.88 -5.90
C GLU A 257 14.78 2.09 -5.70
N LYS A 258 14.68 3.11 -6.55
CA LYS A 258 15.53 4.30 -6.48
C LYS A 258 14.92 5.45 -5.67
N ASP A 259 13.63 5.66 -5.81
CA ASP A 259 12.95 6.85 -5.30
C ASP A 259 11.82 6.50 -4.31
N ASN A 260 11.58 5.20 -4.05
CA ASN A 260 10.51 4.71 -3.17
C ASN A 260 9.12 5.23 -3.57
N ILE A 261 8.87 5.40 -4.89
CA ILE A 261 7.58 5.82 -5.42
C ILE A 261 6.67 4.61 -5.58
N ILE A 262 5.47 4.66 -5.01
CA ILE A 262 4.46 3.62 -5.12
C ILE A 262 3.96 3.52 -6.57
N TRP A 263 3.49 2.37 -6.96
CA TRP A 263 2.99 2.13 -8.33
C TRP A 263 1.56 1.59 -8.33
N ALA A 264 0.88 1.75 -9.46
CA ALA A 264 -0.38 1.11 -9.75
C ALA A 264 -0.39 0.53 -11.16
N CYS A 265 -0.88 -0.69 -11.29
CA CYS A 265 -1.17 -1.30 -12.58
C CYS A 265 -2.54 -0.86 -13.10
N GLU A 266 -2.73 -0.89 -14.42
CA GLU A 266 -4.01 -0.68 -15.10
C GLU A 266 -4.71 0.65 -14.77
N GLY A 267 -3.99 1.63 -14.23
CA GLY A 267 -4.59 2.90 -13.83
C GLY A 267 -5.50 2.80 -12.60
N ASP A 268 -5.45 1.71 -11.85
CA ASP A 268 -6.27 1.51 -10.63
C ASP A 268 -5.81 2.43 -9.50
N THR A 269 -6.37 3.64 -9.46
CA THR A 269 -6.05 4.65 -8.45
C THR A 269 -6.48 4.21 -7.04
N LEU A 270 -7.54 3.40 -6.92
CA LEU A 270 -7.96 2.87 -5.62
C LEU A 270 -6.95 1.86 -5.08
N THR A 271 -6.42 0.99 -5.94
CA THR A 271 -5.33 0.09 -5.55
C THR A 271 -4.06 0.87 -5.22
N MET A 272 -3.72 1.92 -5.98
CA MET A 272 -2.58 2.79 -5.67
C MET A 272 -2.70 3.43 -4.28
N LEU A 273 -3.86 4.00 -3.96
CA LEU A 273 -4.12 4.57 -2.63
C LEU A 273 -4.03 3.49 -1.55
N SER A 274 -4.64 2.32 -1.78
CA SER A 274 -4.57 1.19 -0.84
C SER A 274 -3.11 0.75 -0.61
N THR A 275 -2.31 0.64 -1.67
CA THR A 275 -0.87 0.32 -1.59
C THR A 275 -0.12 1.38 -0.79
N TYR A 276 -0.38 2.65 -1.07
CA TYR A 276 0.27 3.77 -0.36
C TYR A 276 -0.01 3.73 1.15
N LEU A 277 -1.29 3.63 1.53
CA LEU A 277 -1.67 3.58 2.94
C LEU A 277 -1.03 2.39 3.65
N ILE A 278 -1.14 1.20 3.05
CA ILE A 278 -0.69 -0.05 3.68
C ILE A 278 0.83 -0.11 3.72
N TYR A 279 1.50 0.11 2.59
CA TYR A 279 2.96 0.00 2.54
C TYR A 279 3.66 1.03 3.43
N ARG A 280 3.24 2.30 3.36
CA ARG A 280 3.82 3.36 4.19
C ARG A 280 3.60 3.18 5.69
N SER A 281 2.57 2.40 6.08
CA SER A 281 2.26 2.13 7.49
C SER A 281 2.91 0.84 8.00
N ILE A 282 3.01 -0.19 7.18
CA ILE A 282 3.41 -1.55 7.59
C ILE A 282 4.83 -1.89 7.14
N GLU A 283 5.28 -1.35 6.00
CA GLU A 283 6.61 -1.57 5.40
C GLU A 283 6.91 -3.06 5.14
N LYS A 284 5.92 -3.80 4.63
CA LYS A 284 6.07 -5.19 4.20
C LYS A 284 5.95 -5.29 2.69
N PRO A 285 6.60 -6.27 2.04
CA PRO A 285 6.42 -6.53 0.62
C PRO A 285 4.94 -6.62 0.25
N ILE A 286 4.54 -5.87 -0.78
CA ILE A 286 3.15 -5.72 -1.20
C ILE A 286 3.09 -5.58 -2.72
N MET A 287 2.06 -6.13 -3.34
CA MET A 287 1.75 -5.88 -4.76
C MET A 287 0.28 -6.12 -5.05
N MET A 288 -0.17 -5.66 -6.20
CA MET A 288 -1.47 -6.04 -6.76
C MET A 288 -1.35 -7.34 -7.55
N THR A 289 -2.32 -8.23 -7.37
CA THR A 289 -2.56 -9.41 -8.20
C THR A 289 -4.04 -9.55 -8.50
N ASN A 290 -4.40 -10.20 -9.61
CA ASN A 290 -5.78 -10.59 -9.85
C ASN A 290 -6.05 -11.91 -9.12
N LEU A 291 -7.19 -12.00 -8.46
CA LEU A 291 -7.66 -13.21 -7.82
C LEU A 291 -8.70 -13.91 -8.69
N TYR A 292 -8.43 -15.14 -9.05
CA TYR A 292 -9.35 -16.02 -9.74
C TYR A 292 -9.72 -17.20 -8.84
N PRO A 293 -10.77 -17.07 -7.99
CA PRO A 293 -11.21 -18.16 -7.13
C PRO A 293 -11.73 -19.34 -7.96
N PHE A 294 -11.36 -20.55 -7.63
CA PHE A 294 -11.82 -21.75 -8.32
C PHE A 294 -13.31 -22.02 -8.12
N LEU A 295 -13.90 -21.52 -7.02
CA LEU A 295 -15.34 -21.51 -6.78
C LEU A 295 -16.16 -20.86 -7.89
N VAL A 296 -15.61 -19.82 -8.55
CA VAL A 296 -16.31 -19.09 -9.63
C VAL A 296 -16.26 -19.86 -10.96
N GLY A 297 -15.51 -20.94 -11.00
CA GLY A 297 -15.48 -21.88 -12.08
C GLY A 297 -14.70 -21.44 -13.32
N MET A 298 -14.94 -22.13 -14.41
CA MET A 298 -14.18 -22.10 -15.65
C MET A 298 -14.17 -20.75 -16.38
N ALA A 299 -15.09 -19.83 -16.08
CA ALA A 299 -15.20 -18.56 -16.79
C ALA A 299 -13.95 -17.69 -16.67
N ALA A 300 -13.37 -17.62 -15.47
CA ALA A 300 -12.14 -16.87 -15.22
C ALA A 300 -10.95 -17.47 -15.98
N LEU A 301 -10.90 -18.77 -16.12
CA LEU A 301 -9.82 -19.44 -16.82
C LEU A 301 -9.95 -19.39 -18.35
N ALA A 302 -11.16 -19.37 -18.86
CA ALA A 302 -11.37 -19.18 -20.29
C ALA A 302 -10.80 -17.84 -20.76
N HIS A 303 -10.90 -16.79 -19.91
CA HIS A 303 -10.27 -15.49 -20.17
C HIS A 303 -8.75 -15.62 -20.28
N GLU A 304 -8.10 -16.39 -19.39
CA GLU A 304 -6.67 -16.57 -19.35
C GLU A 304 -6.17 -17.70 -20.26
N ARG A 305 -7.06 -18.29 -21.08
CA ARG A 305 -6.77 -19.41 -21.98
C ARG A 305 -6.10 -20.60 -21.28
N ILE A 306 -6.50 -20.87 -20.06
CA ILE A 306 -6.06 -22.04 -19.31
C ILE A 306 -7.01 -23.19 -19.68
N GLU A 307 -6.51 -24.16 -20.45
CA GLU A 307 -7.30 -25.28 -20.94
C GLU A 307 -7.65 -26.29 -19.85
N LYS A 308 -6.75 -26.44 -18.88
CA LYS A 308 -6.91 -27.40 -17.80
C LYS A 308 -6.47 -26.78 -16.48
N PHE A 309 -7.31 -26.93 -15.47
CA PHE A 309 -6.94 -26.60 -14.08
C PHE A 309 -5.84 -27.51 -13.54
N PRO A 310 -4.96 -27.03 -12.64
CA PRO A 310 -4.18 -27.91 -11.81
C PRO A 310 -5.13 -28.81 -10.98
N ASP A 311 -4.71 -30.05 -10.72
CA ASP A 311 -5.42 -30.93 -9.79
C ASP A 311 -5.22 -30.38 -8.40
N ILE A 312 -6.25 -29.69 -7.88
CA ILE A 312 -6.28 -29.10 -6.55
C ILE A 312 -7.23 -29.91 -5.68
N SER A 313 -6.75 -30.35 -4.56
CA SER A 313 -7.53 -31.23 -3.65
C SER A 313 -8.71 -30.54 -3.00
N ASP A 314 -8.67 -29.19 -2.88
CA ASP A 314 -9.67 -28.37 -2.18
C ASP A 314 -9.90 -27.06 -2.95
N PRO A 315 -10.55 -27.13 -4.14
CA PRO A 315 -10.70 -25.95 -5.00
C PRO A 315 -11.54 -24.84 -4.37
N ASP A 316 -12.45 -25.17 -3.45
CA ASP A 316 -13.31 -24.19 -2.78
C ASP A 316 -12.52 -23.25 -1.86
N ASN A 317 -11.36 -23.68 -1.40
CA ASN A 317 -10.49 -22.89 -0.54
C ASN A 317 -9.24 -22.37 -1.27
N HIS A 318 -9.22 -22.39 -2.59
CA HIS A 318 -8.07 -21.92 -3.36
C HIS A 318 -8.44 -20.84 -4.38
N ALA A 319 -7.45 -20.02 -4.71
CA ALA A 319 -7.48 -19.09 -5.83
C ALA A 319 -6.16 -19.09 -6.57
N LEU A 320 -6.23 -18.72 -7.85
CA LEU A 320 -5.06 -18.37 -8.64
C LEU A 320 -4.80 -16.87 -8.52
N GLY A 321 -3.62 -16.48 -8.02
CA GLY A 321 -3.11 -15.12 -8.08
C GLY A 321 -2.31 -14.93 -9.36
N VAL A 322 -2.80 -14.14 -10.30
CA VAL A 322 -2.11 -13.91 -11.59
C VAL A 322 -2.44 -12.53 -12.13
N HIS A 323 -1.43 -11.88 -12.77
CA HIS A 323 -1.61 -10.56 -13.36
C HIS A 323 -0.68 -10.38 -14.55
N CYS A 324 -1.23 -9.96 -15.69
CA CYS A 324 -0.47 -9.72 -16.92
C CYS A 324 0.37 -10.92 -17.41
N GLY A 325 -0.11 -12.13 -17.22
CA GLY A 325 0.53 -13.37 -17.64
C GLY A 325 1.50 -13.98 -16.62
N TYR A 326 1.73 -13.31 -15.50
CA TYR A 326 2.58 -13.75 -14.40
C TYR A 326 1.86 -13.52 -13.06
N PHE A 327 2.54 -13.75 -11.95
CA PHE A 327 1.93 -13.55 -10.63
C PHE A 327 1.52 -12.09 -10.37
N GLY A 328 2.35 -11.13 -10.76
CA GLY A 328 2.07 -9.71 -10.60
C GLY A 328 3.30 -8.87 -10.85
N LEU A 329 3.19 -7.57 -10.57
CA LEU A 329 4.30 -6.63 -10.61
C LEU A 329 4.70 -6.25 -9.19
N ALA A 330 5.89 -6.65 -8.78
CA ALA A 330 6.49 -6.23 -7.52
C ALA A 330 7.92 -5.73 -7.71
N PRO A 331 8.42 -4.85 -6.83
CA PRO A 331 9.81 -4.49 -6.78
C PRO A 331 10.70 -5.70 -6.55
N ARG A 332 11.86 -5.70 -7.17
CA ARG A 332 12.85 -6.79 -7.05
C ARG A 332 13.21 -7.08 -5.60
N SER A 333 13.36 -6.03 -4.78
CA SER A 333 13.67 -6.16 -3.34
C SER A 333 12.62 -6.91 -2.52
N PHE A 334 11.39 -7.07 -3.04
CA PHE A 334 10.31 -7.79 -2.37
C PHE A 334 10.29 -9.28 -2.71
N CYS A 335 11.02 -9.71 -3.73
CA CYS A 335 10.84 -10.99 -4.39
C CYS A 335 11.97 -11.97 -4.08
N THR A 336 11.65 -13.26 -4.04
CA THR A 336 12.61 -14.35 -4.00
C THR A 336 13.16 -14.67 -5.39
N GLU A 337 12.34 -14.49 -6.43
CA GLU A 337 12.70 -14.64 -7.85
C GLU A 337 12.14 -13.44 -8.61
N TRP A 338 12.93 -12.91 -9.54
CA TRP A 338 12.56 -11.76 -10.37
C TRP A 338 13.28 -11.81 -11.71
N THR A 339 12.51 -11.88 -12.79
CA THR A 339 13.02 -12.00 -14.14
C THR A 339 12.23 -11.12 -15.11
N LEU A 340 12.91 -10.43 -16.00
CA LEU A 340 12.24 -9.77 -17.14
C LEU A 340 11.98 -10.79 -18.24
N ARG A 341 10.74 -10.83 -18.71
CA ARG A 341 10.26 -11.71 -19.79
C ARG A 341 9.48 -10.92 -20.82
N PRO A 342 9.29 -11.47 -22.03
CA PRO A 342 8.36 -10.90 -22.98
C PRO A 342 6.95 -10.84 -22.41
N LYS A 343 6.23 -9.78 -22.75
CA LYS A 343 4.81 -9.65 -22.42
C LYS A 343 4.00 -10.74 -23.12
N VAL A 344 3.17 -11.42 -22.40
CA VAL A 344 2.36 -12.54 -22.92
C VAL A 344 1.10 -12.04 -23.63
N LEU A 345 0.45 -11.02 -23.06
CA LEU A 345 -0.76 -10.45 -23.66
C LEU A 345 -0.40 -9.59 -24.87
N ALA A 346 -0.96 -9.92 -26.02
CA ALA A 346 -0.67 -9.31 -27.33
C ALA A 346 -1.32 -7.92 -27.54
N ILE A 347 -1.42 -7.12 -26.49
CA ILE A 347 -1.94 -5.74 -26.55
C ILE A 347 -0.85 -4.69 -26.82
N VAL A 348 0.38 -5.13 -26.86
CA VAL A 348 1.57 -4.29 -27.05
C VAL A 348 2.45 -4.96 -28.07
N ASP A 349 3.45 -4.27 -28.54
CA ASP A 349 4.52 -4.83 -29.40
C ASP A 349 5.07 -6.14 -28.82
N ASP A 350 5.41 -7.10 -29.70
CA ASP A 350 5.96 -8.42 -29.34
C ASP A 350 7.25 -8.33 -28.51
N ASN A 351 7.95 -7.18 -28.59
CA ASN A 351 9.13 -6.88 -27.79
C ASN A 351 8.82 -6.19 -26.47
N ALA A 352 7.55 -5.99 -26.12
CA ALA A 352 7.20 -5.44 -24.82
C ALA A 352 7.60 -6.41 -23.70
N ILE A 353 8.00 -5.86 -22.58
CA ILE A 353 8.49 -6.66 -21.45
C ILE A 353 7.52 -6.65 -20.28
N ALA A 354 7.53 -7.70 -19.51
CA ALA A 354 6.82 -7.85 -18.25
C ALA A 354 7.76 -8.37 -17.16
N VAL A 355 7.31 -8.30 -15.92
CA VAL A 355 8.04 -8.85 -14.77
C VAL A 355 7.42 -10.18 -14.39
N ASP A 356 8.23 -11.23 -14.36
CA ASP A 356 7.92 -12.51 -13.73
C ASP A 356 8.58 -12.53 -12.35
N CYS A 357 7.74 -12.42 -11.31
CA CYS A 357 8.22 -12.33 -9.94
C CYS A 357 7.54 -13.35 -9.04
N ARG A 358 8.19 -13.66 -7.91
CA ARG A 358 7.63 -14.53 -6.88
C ARG A 358 7.89 -13.95 -5.50
N PHE A 359 6.88 -13.97 -4.65
CA PHE A 359 7.02 -13.75 -3.21
C PHE A 359 7.47 -15.04 -2.52
N PRO A 360 7.98 -14.96 -1.29
CA PRO A 360 8.18 -16.13 -0.45
C PRO A 360 6.87 -16.91 -0.30
N LYS A 361 6.94 -18.25 -0.37
CA LYS A 361 5.82 -19.13 0.03
C LYS A 361 5.54 -18.98 1.52
N GLY A 362 4.28 -19.22 1.91
CA GLY A 362 3.83 -19.13 3.29
C GLY A 362 2.76 -18.07 3.52
N PRO A 363 2.58 -17.61 4.77
CA PRO A 363 1.51 -16.69 5.14
C PRO A 363 1.54 -15.39 4.36
N VAL A 364 0.38 -14.97 3.88
CA VAL A 364 0.13 -13.65 3.27
C VAL A 364 -1.19 -13.08 3.79
N THR A 365 -1.36 -11.78 3.65
CA THR A 365 -2.63 -11.12 3.93
C THR A 365 -3.09 -10.40 2.67
N LEU A 366 -4.32 -10.65 2.25
CA LEU A 366 -4.94 -9.90 1.17
C LEU A 366 -5.71 -8.72 1.76
N ALA A 367 -5.59 -7.56 1.15
CA ALA A 367 -6.30 -6.37 1.62
C ALA A 367 -6.59 -5.40 0.48
N LYS A 368 -7.71 -4.67 0.59
CA LYS A 368 -8.03 -3.55 -0.29
C LYS A 368 -9.06 -2.64 0.37
N ILE A 369 -8.93 -1.34 0.14
CA ILE A 369 -9.97 -0.37 0.50
C ILE A 369 -11.16 -0.57 -0.45
N TYR A 370 -12.37 -0.63 0.12
CA TYR A 370 -13.60 -0.69 -0.67
C TYR A 370 -13.87 0.63 -1.38
N PRO A 371 -14.52 0.59 -2.55
CA PRO A 371 -15.17 1.77 -3.11
C PRO A 371 -16.06 2.45 -2.07
N GLY A 372 -16.02 3.79 -2.02
CA GLY A 372 -16.71 4.58 -1.01
C GLY A 372 -15.91 4.80 0.29
N PHE A 373 -14.68 4.23 0.40
CA PHE A 373 -13.68 4.56 1.44
C PHE A 373 -14.12 4.35 2.89
N LYS A 374 -15.08 3.44 3.13
CA LYS A 374 -15.60 3.17 4.48
C LYS A 374 -15.16 1.83 5.04
N LYS A 375 -14.66 0.95 4.20
CA LYS A 375 -14.29 -0.43 4.57
C LYS A 375 -12.92 -0.78 4.06
N LEU A 376 -12.23 -1.64 4.82
CA LEU A 376 -10.99 -2.31 4.43
C LEU A 376 -11.23 -3.82 4.50
N SER A 377 -11.06 -4.52 3.37
CA SER A 377 -11.04 -5.98 3.41
C SER A 377 -9.72 -6.48 3.98
N ILE A 378 -9.77 -7.55 4.79
CA ILE A 378 -8.60 -8.18 5.38
C ILE A 378 -8.82 -9.69 5.37
N ILE A 379 -8.08 -10.39 4.50
CA ILE A 379 -8.21 -11.82 4.28
C ILE A 379 -6.87 -12.50 4.56
N GLU A 380 -6.84 -13.41 5.53
CA GLU A 380 -5.68 -14.24 5.83
C GLU A 380 -5.61 -15.39 4.82
N ALA A 381 -4.44 -15.56 4.20
CA ALA A 381 -4.21 -16.56 3.19
C ALA A 381 -2.76 -17.10 3.25
N GLU A 382 -2.44 -18.03 2.37
CA GLU A 382 -1.12 -18.60 2.23
C GLU A 382 -0.79 -18.83 0.75
N ILE A 383 0.41 -18.44 0.33
CA ILE A 383 0.96 -18.91 -0.96
C ILE A 383 1.52 -20.31 -0.74
N GLU A 384 0.84 -21.31 -1.26
CA GLU A 384 1.28 -22.72 -1.14
C GLU A 384 2.34 -23.03 -2.19
N ASP A 385 2.09 -22.61 -3.43
CA ASP A 385 3.00 -22.90 -4.55
C ASP A 385 2.81 -21.89 -5.68
N TYR A 386 3.64 -22.05 -6.69
CA TYR A 386 3.53 -21.38 -7.97
C TYR A 386 3.25 -22.40 -9.06
N VAL A 387 2.25 -22.12 -9.87
CA VAL A 387 1.81 -22.97 -10.97
C VAL A 387 2.14 -22.32 -12.31
N GLN A 388 2.47 -23.13 -13.29
CA GLN A 388 2.80 -22.67 -14.65
C GLN A 388 1.86 -23.32 -15.66
N TYR A 389 1.51 -22.53 -16.67
CA TYR A 389 0.60 -22.94 -17.73
C TYR A 389 1.24 -22.73 -19.11
N PRO A 390 2.07 -23.67 -19.56
CA PRO A 390 2.69 -23.59 -20.89
C PRO A 390 1.61 -23.48 -21.99
N GLY A 391 1.78 -22.55 -22.90
CA GLY A 391 0.82 -22.33 -24.01
C GLY A 391 -0.35 -21.39 -23.67
N SER A 392 -0.56 -21.03 -22.40
CA SER A 392 -1.59 -20.06 -22.00
C SER A 392 -1.05 -18.63 -21.90
N ASP A 393 -1.95 -17.67 -21.69
CA ASP A 393 -1.58 -16.29 -21.37
C ASP A 393 -1.02 -16.18 -19.93
N CYS A 394 -1.37 -17.11 -19.03
CA CYS A 394 -0.82 -17.22 -17.69
C CYS A 394 0.39 -18.16 -17.68
N ARG A 395 1.58 -17.59 -17.53
CA ARG A 395 2.85 -18.36 -17.51
C ARG A 395 3.29 -18.76 -16.13
N ASN A 396 2.94 -17.96 -15.11
CA ASN A 396 3.26 -18.19 -13.73
C ASN A 396 2.22 -17.52 -12.83
N GLY A 397 1.57 -18.29 -11.98
CA GLY A 397 0.61 -17.78 -11.00
C GLY A 397 0.84 -18.38 -9.62
N ALA A 398 0.46 -17.67 -8.57
CA ALA A 398 0.49 -18.20 -7.21
C ALA A 398 -0.77 -19.00 -6.91
N LEU A 399 -0.58 -20.19 -6.36
CA LEU A 399 -1.66 -20.96 -5.74
C LEU A 399 -1.85 -20.43 -4.32
N ILE A 400 -2.97 -19.74 -4.11
CA ILE A 400 -3.29 -19.07 -2.85
C ILE A 400 -4.38 -19.88 -2.14
N ARG A 401 -4.10 -20.30 -0.92
CA ARG A 401 -5.03 -21.04 -0.06
C ARG A 401 -5.70 -20.12 0.94
N TYR A 402 -7.00 -20.27 1.11
CA TYR A 402 -7.82 -19.66 2.15
C TYR A 402 -8.21 -20.67 3.22
N LYS A 403 -8.58 -20.17 4.39
CA LYS A 403 -9.20 -21.00 5.44
C LYS A 403 -10.67 -21.31 5.12
N ASP A 404 -11.38 -20.39 4.48
CA ASP A 404 -12.80 -20.46 4.15
C ASP A 404 -13.05 -19.61 2.89
N GLY A 405 -13.02 -20.27 1.72
CA GLY A 405 -13.15 -19.60 0.43
C GLY A 405 -14.52 -18.99 0.20
N HIS A 406 -15.60 -19.61 0.74
CA HIS A 406 -16.95 -19.04 0.61
C HIS A 406 -17.05 -17.70 1.34
N LYS A 407 -16.50 -17.62 2.55
CA LYS A 407 -16.45 -16.37 3.30
C LYS A 407 -15.57 -15.32 2.63
N VAL A 408 -14.49 -15.74 1.95
CA VAL A 408 -13.64 -14.85 1.17
C VAL A 408 -14.44 -14.21 0.03
N MET A 409 -15.24 -15.02 -0.70
CA MET A 409 -16.04 -14.52 -1.81
C MET A 409 -17.04 -13.45 -1.39
N ASP A 410 -17.62 -13.57 -0.19
CA ASP A 410 -18.54 -12.54 0.35
C ASP A 410 -17.84 -11.21 0.67
N ASN A 411 -16.52 -11.24 0.86
CA ASN A 411 -15.72 -10.09 1.30
C ASN A 411 -14.77 -9.54 0.23
N LEU A 412 -14.74 -10.12 -0.97
CA LEU A 412 -13.98 -9.55 -2.09
C LEU A 412 -14.72 -8.35 -2.68
N CYS A 413 -14.04 -7.21 -2.71
CA CYS A 413 -14.59 -6.00 -3.34
C CYS A 413 -14.18 -5.83 -4.81
N SER A 414 -13.18 -6.57 -5.26
CA SER A 414 -12.60 -6.48 -6.60
C SER A 414 -11.71 -7.70 -6.86
N HIS A 415 -11.55 -8.10 -8.11
CA HIS A 415 -10.55 -9.10 -8.47
C HIS A 415 -9.11 -8.54 -8.34
N HIS A 416 -8.91 -7.24 -8.44
CA HIS A 416 -7.66 -6.60 -8.03
C HIS A 416 -7.54 -6.60 -6.51
N SER A 417 -6.66 -7.40 -5.97
CA SER A 417 -6.36 -7.46 -4.54
C SER A 417 -4.90 -7.13 -4.29
N LEU A 418 -4.62 -6.48 -3.18
CA LEU A 418 -3.26 -6.39 -2.69
C LEU A 418 -2.92 -7.67 -1.93
N ILE A 419 -1.74 -8.21 -2.20
CA ILE A 419 -1.14 -9.30 -1.45
C ILE A 419 0.06 -8.76 -0.69
N ILE A 420 0.08 -9.00 0.61
CA ILE A 420 1.10 -8.50 1.54
C ILE A 420 1.78 -9.72 2.17
N ALA A 421 3.11 -9.75 2.15
CA ALA A 421 3.87 -10.84 2.75
C ALA A 421 3.70 -10.88 4.27
N GLY A 422 3.36 -12.07 4.79
CA GLY A 422 3.15 -12.33 6.21
C GLY A 422 1.72 -12.14 6.69
N ASN A 423 1.47 -12.54 7.94
CA ASN A 423 0.22 -12.27 8.63
C ASN A 423 0.29 -10.87 9.26
N VAL A 424 -0.28 -9.88 8.56
CA VAL A 424 -0.31 -8.46 8.99
C VAL A 424 -1.71 -7.97 9.38
N LYS A 425 -2.64 -8.88 9.62
CA LYS A 425 -4.01 -8.54 10.05
C LYS A 425 -4.04 -7.64 11.29
N PRO A 426 -3.25 -7.87 12.35
CA PRO A 426 -3.26 -6.97 13.51
C PRO A 426 -2.87 -5.53 13.14
N GLN A 427 -1.88 -5.35 12.27
CA GLN A 427 -1.43 -4.05 11.77
C GLN A 427 -2.51 -3.36 10.91
N LEU A 428 -3.16 -4.12 10.02
CA LEU A 428 -4.24 -3.60 9.17
C LEU A 428 -5.46 -3.15 9.99
N ILE A 429 -5.78 -3.85 11.08
CA ILE A 429 -6.84 -3.44 12.02
C ILE A 429 -6.50 -2.08 12.66
N GLN A 430 -5.26 -1.86 13.07
CA GLN A 430 -4.85 -0.56 13.63
C GLN A 430 -4.86 0.54 12.56
N LEU A 431 -4.38 0.26 11.35
CA LEU A 431 -4.46 1.17 10.22
C LEU A 431 -5.94 1.54 9.95
N ALA A 432 -6.83 0.56 9.91
CA ALA A 432 -8.27 0.79 9.72
C ALA A 432 -8.83 1.76 10.76
N LYS A 433 -8.47 1.59 12.04
CA LYS A 433 -8.88 2.50 13.12
C LYS A 433 -8.36 3.93 12.92
N VAL A 434 -7.09 4.11 12.49
CA VAL A 434 -6.51 5.43 12.22
C VAL A 434 -7.29 6.16 11.11
N PHE A 435 -7.70 5.43 10.06
CA PHE A 435 -8.43 6.02 8.93
C PHE A 435 -9.95 6.03 9.11
N GLY A 436 -10.47 5.34 10.11
CA GLY A 436 -11.92 5.23 10.36
C GLY A 436 -12.61 4.21 9.43
N PHE A 437 -11.88 3.21 8.95
CA PHE A 437 -12.45 2.12 8.15
C PHE A 437 -13.06 1.04 9.05
N ASN A 438 -14.21 0.50 8.63
CA ASN A 438 -14.70 -0.76 9.15
C ASN A 438 -13.95 -1.92 8.49
N THR A 439 -13.50 -2.89 9.25
CA THR A 439 -12.85 -4.11 8.71
C THR A 439 -13.88 -5.18 8.36
N VAL A 440 -13.67 -5.87 7.25
CA VAL A 440 -14.51 -6.96 6.76
C VAL A 440 -13.66 -8.14 6.31
#